data_22f8b9d2432a156e4d78bdda9169e566
#
_entry.id   22f8b9d2432a156e4d78bdda9169e566
#
_cell.length_a   1.000
_cell.length_b   1.000
_cell.length_c   1.000
_cell.angle_alpha   90.00
_cell.angle_beta   90.00
_cell.angle_gamma   90.00
#
_symmetry.space_group_name_H-M   'P 1'
#
loop_
_entity.id
_entity.type
_entity.pdbx_description
1 polymer ?
#
loop_
_entity_poly.entity_id
_entity_poly.type
_entity_poly.pdbx_seq_one_letter_code
_entity_poly.pdbx_strand_id
1 'polypeptide(L)'
;MREAARVLRSGGLIFAAIITRYAPVRYAAKHEPALILKEREGLEQILGSGVSLARPGVGFTNAYFAHPSDLTPLMEQNGFEMLDLIACEGVVSMIDDQLNGLAGDLWQAWVELNYRLGKDPAVHGAAEHLLYVGRKKG
;
A
#
# COMPACT_ATOMS: atom_id res chain seq x y z
N MET A 1 -4.35 12.58 7.70
CA MET A 1 -5.30 13.03 6.67
C MET A 1 -5.90 14.41 6.96
N ARG A 2 -6.27 14.75 8.22
CA ARG A 2 -6.84 16.08 8.55
C ARG A 2 -5.95 17.26 8.10
N GLU A 3 -4.63 17.19 8.32
CA GLU A 3 -3.71 18.26 7.88
C GLU A 3 -3.62 18.37 6.36
N ALA A 4 -3.63 17.26 5.63
CA ALA A 4 -3.69 17.31 4.17
C ALA A 4 -4.98 18.00 3.69
N ALA A 5 -6.12 17.67 4.32
CA ALA A 5 -7.38 18.34 4.01
C ALA A 5 -7.35 19.83 4.36
N ARG A 6 -6.70 20.23 5.46
CA ARG A 6 -6.60 21.64 5.86
C ARG A 6 -5.81 22.49 4.86
N VAL A 7 -4.70 21.95 4.35
CA VAL A 7 -3.79 22.75 3.49
C VAL A 7 -4.15 22.72 2.01
N LEU A 8 -4.87 21.69 1.55
CA LEU A 8 -5.34 21.65 0.17
C LEU A 8 -6.51 22.61 -0.06
N ARG A 9 -6.49 23.28 -1.18
CA ARG A 9 -7.67 24.03 -1.67
C ARG A 9 -8.78 23.07 -2.08
N SER A 10 -10.04 23.53 -2.05
CA SER A 10 -11.17 22.82 -2.64
C SER A 10 -10.88 22.43 -4.11
N GLY A 11 -11.20 21.20 -4.50
CA GLY A 11 -10.87 20.62 -5.80
C GLY A 11 -9.41 20.19 -5.97
N GLY A 12 -8.52 20.46 -4.99
CA GLY A 12 -7.12 20.04 -5.02
C GLY A 12 -6.97 18.52 -4.96
N LEU A 13 -5.93 18.00 -5.62
CA LEU A 13 -5.66 16.56 -5.68
C LEU A 13 -4.75 16.12 -4.53
N ILE A 14 -4.99 14.92 -4.04
CA ILE A 14 -4.11 14.21 -3.11
C ILE A 14 -3.66 12.89 -3.74
N PHE A 15 -2.37 12.61 -3.63
CA PHE A 15 -1.75 11.33 -3.93
C PHE A 15 -1.16 10.80 -2.64
N ALA A 16 -1.65 9.67 -2.15
CA ALA A 16 -1.18 9.07 -0.91
C ALA A 16 -0.71 7.64 -1.16
N ALA A 17 0.60 7.42 -0.98
CA ALA A 17 1.17 6.09 -0.97
C ALA A 17 0.93 5.45 0.41
N ILE A 18 0.37 4.27 0.42
CA ILE A 18 -0.07 3.56 1.62
C ILE A 18 0.53 2.15 1.62
N ILE A 19 1.14 1.75 2.72
CA ILE A 19 1.62 0.38 2.91
C ILE A 19 0.46 -0.48 3.41
N THR A 20 0.24 -1.63 2.76
CA THR A 20 -0.82 -2.56 3.16
C THR A 20 -0.40 -3.40 4.37
N ARG A 21 -1.37 -3.91 5.13
CA ARG A 21 -1.08 -4.84 6.24
C ARG A 21 -0.54 -6.21 5.78
N TYR A 22 -0.53 -6.45 4.49
CA TYR A 22 0.06 -7.66 3.89
C TYR A 22 1.55 -7.50 3.55
N ALA A 23 2.05 -6.25 3.45
CA ALA A 23 3.44 -5.97 3.11
C ALA A 23 4.45 -6.65 4.05
N PRO A 24 4.29 -6.63 5.40
CA PRO A 24 5.22 -7.31 6.29
C PRO A 24 5.26 -8.82 6.11
N VAL A 25 4.12 -9.45 5.78
CA VAL A 25 4.06 -10.90 5.50
C VAL A 25 4.77 -11.24 4.19
N ARG A 26 4.56 -10.41 3.17
CA ARG A 26 5.23 -10.57 1.87
C ARG A 26 6.72 -10.36 1.99
N TYR A 27 7.14 -9.32 2.75
CA TYR A 27 8.55 -9.09 3.06
C TYR A 27 9.18 -10.30 3.76
N ALA A 28 8.52 -10.84 4.79
CA ALA A 28 8.99 -12.03 5.48
C ALA A 28 9.13 -13.22 4.52
N ALA A 29 8.12 -13.47 3.69
CA ALA A 29 8.16 -14.59 2.74
C ALA A 29 9.29 -14.46 1.71
N LYS A 30 9.57 -13.23 1.26
CA LYS A 30 10.58 -12.95 0.23
C LYS A 30 12.02 -12.97 0.80
N HIS A 31 12.22 -12.37 1.98
CA HIS A 31 13.57 -12.05 2.47
C HIS A 31 14.00 -12.85 3.71
N GLU A 32 13.09 -13.14 4.63
CA GLU A 32 13.40 -13.83 5.88
C GLU A 32 12.21 -14.69 6.36
N PRO A 33 11.96 -15.86 5.77
CA PRO A 33 10.80 -16.71 6.12
C PRO A 33 10.70 -17.07 7.60
N ALA A 34 11.84 -17.09 8.32
CA ALA A 34 11.85 -17.36 9.75
C ALA A 34 11.16 -16.29 10.61
N LEU A 35 10.90 -15.09 10.07
CA LEU A 35 10.15 -14.04 10.77
C LEU A 35 8.73 -14.49 11.14
N ILE A 36 8.13 -15.41 10.39
CA ILE A 36 6.80 -15.96 10.72
C ILE A 36 6.75 -16.60 12.12
N LEU A 37 7.87 -17.10 12.62
CA LEU A 37 7.98 -17.64 13.97
C LEU A 37 8.55 -16.63 14.95
N LYS A 38 9.59 -15.88 14.55
CA LYS A 38 10.28 -14.92 15.40
C LYS A 38 9.40 -13.72 15.80
N GLU A 39 8.58 -13.23 14.86
CA GLU A 39 7.76 -12.02 15.00
C GLU A 39 6.26 -12.32 14.90
N ARG A 40 5.87 -13.54 15.25
CA ARG A 40 4.50 -14.03 15.10
C ARG A 40 3.45 -13.07 15.68
N GLU A 41 3.62 -12.67 16.93
CA GLU A 41 2.68 -11.78 17.63
C GLU A 41 2.57 -10.42 16.94
N GLY A 42 3.72 -9.86 16.52
CA GLY A 42 3.75 -8.59 15.79
C GLY A 42 3.06 -8.67 14.44
N LEU A 43 3.27 -9.76 13.69
CA LEU A 43 2.58 -10.00 12.42
C LEU A 43 1.08 -10.17 12.60
N GLU A 44 0.65 -10.97 13.60
CA GLU A 44 -0.77 -11.16 13.92
C GLU A 44 -1.44 -9.83 14.34
N GLN A 45 -0.73 -9.00 15.12
CA GLN A 45 -1.21 -7.66 15.50
C GLN A 45 -1.40 -6.77 14.27
N ILE A 46 -0.41 -6.74 13.34
CA ILE A 46 -0.51 -5.96 12.11
C ILE A 46 -1.66 -6.46 11.24
N LEU A 47 -1.78 -7.77 11.05
CA LEU A 47 -2.87 -8.36 10.26
C LEU A 47 -4.26 -8.06 10.86
N GLY A 48 -4.39 -8.08 12.18
CA GLY A 48 -5.65 -7.81 12.86
C GLY A 48 -6.03 -6.33 12.91
N SER A 49 -5.11 -5.48 13.34
CA SER A 49 -5.37 -4.06 13.62
C SER A 49 -4.71 -3.06 12.67
N GLY A 50 -3.73 -3.49 11.90
CA GLY A 50 -2.87 -2.61 11.11
C GLY A 50 -1.80 -1.87 11.92
N VAL A 51 -1.83 -1.95 13.24
CA VAL A 51 -0.92 -1.18 14.11
C VAL A 51 0.39 -1.93 14.33
N SER A 52 1.50 -1.26 14.08
CA SER A 52 2.84 -1.70 14.46
C SER A 52 3.46 -0.67 15.38
N LEU A 53 3.83 -1.10 16.58
CA LEU A 53 4.55 -0.27 17.55
C LEU A 53 6.04 -0.57 17.45
N ALA A 54 6.85 0.48 17.34
CA ALA A 54 8.30 0.34 17.35
C ALA A 54 8.76 -0.28 18.68
N ARG A 55 9.64 -1.28 18.55
CA ARG A 55 10.29 -1.96 19.68
C ARG A 55 11.81 -2.00 19.43
N PRO A 56 12.65 -2.06 20.47
CA PRO A 56 14.09 -2.19 20.28
C PRO A 56 14.43 -3.38 19.36
N GLY A 57 15.15 -3.10 18.28
CA GLY A 57 15.54 -4.12 17.28
C GLY A 57 14.47 -4.53 16.28
N VAL A 58 13.23 -3.99 16.39
CA VAL A 58 12.11 -4.32 15.49
C VAL A 58 11.41 -3.04 15.04
N GLY A 59 11.51 -2.75 13.74
CA GLY A 59 10.97 -1.53 13.16
C GLY A 59 11.73 -0.27 13.64
N PHE A 60 11.54 0.82 12.93
CA PHE A 60 12.18 2.11 13.22
C PHE A 60 11.21 3.16 13.75
N THR A 61 9.92 2.96 13.61
CA THR A 61 8.85 3.89 14.04
C THR A 61 7.53 3.16 14.26
N ASN A 62 6.62 3.83 14.97
CA ASN A 62 5.22 3.40 14.99
C ASN A 62 4.62 3.59 13.59
N ALA A 63 3.89 2.59 13.14
CA ALA A 63 3.29 2.60 11.79
C ALA A 63 1.85 2.07 11.81
N TYR A 64 1.09 2.49 10.82
CA TYR A 64 -0.21 1.92 10.50
C TYR A 64 -0.18 1.35 9.09
N PHE A 65 -0.42 0.07 8.99
CA PHE A 65 -0.54 -0.70 7.76
C PHE A 65 -2.02 -0.85 7.42
N ALA A 66 -2.47 -0.26 6.34
CA ALA A 66 -3.88 -0.22 6.03
C ALA A 66 -4.41 -1.54 5.43
N HIS A 67 -5.62 -1.91 5.78
CA HIS A 67 -6.37 -2.85 4.95
C HIS A 67 -6.92 -2.09 3.72
N PRO A 68 -6.91 -2.67 2.52
CA PRO A 68 -7.38 -1.96 1.32
C PRO A 68 -8.78 -1.38 1.47
N SER A 69 -9.70 -2.08 2.12
CA SER A 69 -11.07 -1.61 2.33
C SER A 69 -11.21 -0.44 3.32
N ASP A 70 -10.19 -0.18 4.14
CA ASP A 70 -10.25 0.91 5.13
C ASP A 70 -9.95 2.28 4.49
N LEU A 71 -9.29 2.29 3.32
CA LEU A 71 -8.76 3.52 2.73
C LEU A 71 -9.86 4.47 2.26
N THR A 72 -10.81 3.99 1.48
CA THR A 72 -11.89 4.82 0.97
C THR A 72 -12.70 5.47 2.09
N PRO A 73 -13.21 4.74 3.09
CA PRO A 73 -13.92 5.34 4.22
C PRO A 73 -13.05 6.34 5.00
N LEU A 74 -11.78 6.04 5.23
CA LEU A 74 -10.86 6.93 5.93
C LEU A 74 -10.68 8.26 5.19
N MET A 75 -10.51 8.21 3.88
CA MET A 75 -10.29 9.39 3.06
C MET A 75 -11.56 10.22 2.92
N GLU A 76 -12.72 9.57 2.74
CA GLU A 76 -14.02 10.22 2.66
C GLU A 76 -14.39 10.97 3.95
N GLN A 77 -14.13 10.36 5.12
CA GLN A 77 -14.31 11.00 6.43
C GLN A 77 -13.42 12.23 6.63
N ASN A 78 -12.33 12.33 5.88
CA ASN A 78 -11.43 13.48 5.89
C ASN A 78 -11.70 14.48 4.73
N GLY A 79 -12.83 14.35 4.04
CA GLY A 79 -13.27 15.31 3.03
C GLY A 79 -12.67 15.09 1.64
N PHE A 80 -12.21 13.88 1.33
CA PHE A 80 -11.72 13.52 0.00
C PHE A 80 -12.73 12.64 -0.74
N GLU A 81 -12.83 12.85 -2.03
CA GLU A 81 -13.51 11.97 -2.98
C GLU A 81 -12.46 11.07 -3.63
N MET A 82 -12.69 9.77 -3.66
CA MET A 82 -11.80 8.84 -4.34
C MET A 82 -11.95 8.97 -5.86
N LEU A 83 -10.84 9.16 -6.55
CA LEU A 83 -10.76 9.15 -8.02
C LEU A 83 -10.21 7.81 -8.51
N ASP A 84 -9.20 7.26 -7.82
CA ASP A 84 -8.59 5.99 -8.16
C ASP A 84 -7.94 5.35 -6.92
N LEU A 85 -7.81 4.03 -6.92
CA LEU A 85 -7.02 3.26 -5.96
C LEU A 85 -6.26 2.19 -6.74
N ILE A 86 -4.93 2.22 -6.67
CA ILE A 86 -4.06 1.46 -7.55
C ILE A 86 -3.10 0.63 -6.71
N ALA A 87 -3.06 -0.67 -6.96
CA ALA A 87 -2.03 -1.57 -6.46
C ALA A 87 -0.71 -1.31 -7.21
N CYS A 88 0.32 -0.80 -6.51
CA CYS A 88 1.56 -0.38 -7.17
C CYS A 88 2.33 -1.57 -7.75
N GLU A 89 2.58 -2.61 -6.93
CA GLU A 89 3.24 -3.83 -7.37
C GLU A 89 2.23 -4.88 -7.86
N GLY A 90 1.07 -4.95 -7.22
CA GLY A 90 -0.03 -5.83 -7.59
C GLY A 90 0.41 -7.29 -7.73
N VAL A 91 0.08 -7.88 -8.87
CA VAL A 91 0.35 -9.29 -9.16
C VAL A 91 1.83 -9.61 -9.35
N VAL A 92 2.68 -8.59 -9.56
CA VAL A 92 4.12 -8.78 -9.79
C VAL A 92 4.97 -8.57 -8.54
N SER A 93 4.37 -8.29 -7.39
CA SER A 93 5.05 -7.96 -6.13
C SER A 93 6.05 -9.02 -5.69
N MET A 94 6.07 -10.22 -6.00
CA MET A 94 7.08 -11.21 -5.57
C MET A 94 8.14 -11.50 -6.64
N ILE A 95 8.00 -10.91 -7.82
CA ILE A 95 8.87 -11.12 -8.97
C ILE A 95 9.44 -9.83 -9.55
N ASP A 96 9.35 -8.75 -8.78
CA ASP A 96 9.81 -7.41 -9.16
C ASP A 96 11.28 -7.37 -9.59
N ASP A 97 12.16 -8.13 -8.93
CA ASP A 97 13.57 -8.20 -9.31
C ASP A 97 13.78 -8.66 -10.77
N GLN A 98 12.96 -9.60 -11.23
CA GLN A 98 13.02 -10.09 -12.61
C GLN A 98 12.56 -9.04 -13.61
N LEU A 99 11.52 -8.28 -13.25
CA LEU A 99 10.95 -7.25 -14.11
C LEU A 99 11.78 -5.97 -14.11
N ASN A 100 12.38 -5.60 -12.98
CA ASN A 100 13.23 -4.40 -12.86
C ASN A 100 14.50 -4.48 -13.73
N GLY A 101 14.90 -5.66 -14.17
CA GLY A 101 15.99 -5.86 -15.13
C GLY A 101 15.60 -5.62 -16.58
N LEU A 102 14.32 -5.44 -16.90
CA LEU A 102 13.83 -5.22 -18.25
C LEU A 102 14.00 -3.75 -18.69
N ALA A 103 14.00 -3.51 -19.98
CA ALA A 103 14.12 -2.17 -20.55
C ALA A 103 13.26 -2.02 -21.83
N GLY A 104 13.12 -0.78 -22.32
CA GLY A 104 12.44 -0.46 -23.57
C GLY A 104 10.97 -0.89 -23.57
N ASP A 105 10.50 -1.32 -24.74
CA ASP A 105 9.09 -1.66 -24.97
C ASP A 105 8.59 -2.80 -24.06
N LEU A 106 9.49 -3.74 -23.71
CA LEU A 106 9.13 -4.85 -22.82
C LEU A 106 8.84 -4.36 -21.39
N TRP A 107 9.68 -3.47 -20.86
CA TRP A 107 9.43 -2.82 -19.58
C TRP A 107 8.12 -2.03 -19.62
N GLN A 108 7.93 -1.21 -20.65
CA GLN A 108 6.73 -0.39 -20.80
C GLN A 108 5.47 -1.24 -20.86
N ALA A 109 5.48 -2.35 -21.59
CA ALA A 109 4.34 -3.26 -21.65
C ALA A 109 3.97 -3.85 -20.28
N TRP A 110 4.97 -4.20 -19.46
CA TRP A 110 4.73 -4.68 -18.09
C TRP A 110 4.18 -3.57 -17.18
N VAL A 111 4.69 -2.35 -17.29
CA VAL A 111 4.18 -1.20 -16.52
C VAL A 111 2.72 -0.93 -16.86
N GLU A 112 2.37 -0.88 -18.14
CA GLU A 112 0.99 -0.65 -18.59
C GLU A 112 0.04 -1.76 -18.14
N LEU A 113 0.46 -3.02 -18.25
CA LEU A 113 -0.33 -4.16 -17.80
C LEU A 113 -0.55 -4.10 -16.28
N ASN A 114 0.52 -3.90 -15.51
CA ASN A 114 0.43 -3.84 -14.05
C ASN A 114 -0.42 -2.65 -13.58
N TYR A 115 -0.28 -1.48 -14.20
CA TYR A 115 -1.13 -0.32 -13.91
C TYR A 115 -2.62 -0.61 -14.15
N ARG A 116 -2.94 -1.27 -15.27
CA ARG A 116 -4.32 -1.66 -15.58
C ARG A 116 -4.88 -2.66 -14.59
N LEU A 117 -4.10 -3.70 -14.27
CA LEU A 117 -4.51 -4.71 -13.28
C LEU A 117 -4.59 -4.14 -11.87
N GLY A 118 -3.70 -3.22 -11.53
CA GLY A 118 -3.66 -2.58 -10.21
C GLY A 118 -4.93 -1.79 -9.84
N LYS A 119 -5.76 -1.44 -10.83
CA LYS A 119 -7.07 -0.80 -10.60
C LYS A 119 -8.18 -1.79 -10.23
N ASP A 120 -7.97 -3.08 -10.44
CA ASP A 120 -8.92 -4.11 -10.04
C ASP A 120 -8.87 -4.28 -8.51
N PRO A 121 -10.01 -4.09 -7.79
CA PRO A 121 -10.06 -4.28 -6.34
C PRO A 121 -9.60 -5.67 -5.87
N ALA A 122 -9.75 -6.70 -6.70
CA ALA A 122 -9.27 -8.05 -6.40
C ALA A 122 -7.74 -8.13 -6.27
N VAL A 123 -7.02 -7.20 -6.87
CA VAL A 123 -5.55 -7.14 -6.85
C VAL A 123 -5.01 -6.32 -5.67
N HIS A 124 -5.83 -5.47 -5.07
CA HIS A 124 -5.38 -4.60 -3.96
C HIS A 124 -4.81 -5.40 -2.76
N GLY A 125 -5.37 -6.58 -2.47
CA GLY A 125 -4.86 -7.47 -1.43
C GLY A 125 -3.53 -8.15 -1.77
N ALA A 126 -3.11 -8.14 -3.03
CA ALA A 126 -1.85 -8.71 -3.47
C ALA A 126 -0.70 -7.68 -3.46
N ALA A 127 -0.97 -6.41 -3.22
CA ALA A 127 0.03 -5.35 -3.25
C ALA A 127 0.65 -5.09 -1.87
N GLU A 128 1.91 -4.69 -1.85
CA GLU A 128 2.57 -4.14 -0.66
C GLU A 128 2.21 -2.66 -0.50
N HIS A 129 2.08 -1.93 -1.61
CA HIS A 129 1.73 -0.52 -1.63
C HIS A 129 0.48 -0.27 -2.48
N LEU A 130 -0.36 0.64 -1.97
CA LEU A 130 -1.49 1.20 -2.71
C LEU A 130 -1.27 2.68 -2.91
N LEU A 131 -1.55 3.17 -4.12
CA LEU A 131 -1.63 4.59 -4.40
C LEU A 131 -3.10 5.01 -4.40
N TYR A 132 -3.49 5.78 -3.39
CA TYR A 132 -4.77 6.46 -3.35
C TYR A 132 -4.67 7.78 -4.12
N VAL A 133 -5.56 7.98 -5.05
CA VAL A 133 -5.74 9.25 -5.78
C VAL A 133 -7.11 9.82 -5.42
N GLY A 134 -7.13 11.03 -4.89
CA GLY A 134 -8.37 11.67 -4.48
C GLY A 134 -8.42 13.16 -4.77
N ARG A 135 -9.62 13.72 -4.62
CA ARG A 135 -9.89 15.14 -4.76
C ARG A 135 -10.50 15.65 -3.46
N LYS A 136 -10.05 16.82 -2.99
CA LYS A 136 -10.69 17.47 -1.85
C LYS A 136 -12.08 17.96 -2.26
N LYS A 137 -13.08 17.52 -1.50
CA LYS A 137 -14.47 18.04 -1.64
C LYS A 137 -14.54 19.54 -1.35
N GLY A 138 -15.54 20.21 -1.91
CA GLY A 138 -15.82 21.61 -1.67
C GLY A 138 -16.30 21.90 -0.27
#